data_bf8881db531bd73b41377d03f1bc0a9b
#
_entry.id   bf8881db531bd73b41377d03f1bc0a9b
#
_cell.length_a   1.000
_cell.length_b   1.000
_cell.length_c   1.000
_cell.angle_alpha   90.00
_cell.angle_beta   90.00
_cell.angle_gamma   90.00
#
_symmetry.space_group_name_H-M   'P 1'
#
loop_
_entity.id
_entity.type
_entity.pdbx_description
1 polymer ?
#
loop_
_entity_poly.entity_id
_entity_poly.type
_entity_poly.pdbx_seq_one_letter_code
_entity_poly.pdbx_strand_id
1 'polypeptide(L)'
;MTQLNVININSPFLDQKPGTSGLRKSTLKFQEEHYLEIFIEAILQSLEDLKGSTLVVGGDGRYGNIEAIEKIVQICIAHKVQKVIVPKYGLLSTPATSHLIRKEKAIGGIILSASHNPGGIDGDFGVKLNISNGCLLYTSDAADDSLV
;
A
#
# COMPACT_ATOMS: atom_id res chain seq x y z
N MET A 1 -2.98 -7.97 25.68
CA MET A 1 -2.45 -6.78 25.00
C MET A 1 -1.50 -7.23 23.91
N THR A 2 -1.76 -6.85 22.68
CA THR A 2 -0.80 -7.07 21.60
C THR A 2 0.36 -6.11 21.80
N GLN A 3 1.54 -6.64 22.07
CA GLN A 3 2.74 -5.82 22.21
C GLN A 3 3.17 -5.35 20.82
N LEU A 4 3.17 -4.04 20.59
CA LEU A 4 3.69 -3.46 19.37
C LEU A 4 5.21 -3.55 19.39
N ASN A 5 5.78 -4.25 18.45
CA ASN A 5 7.22 -4.33 18.29
C ASN A 5 7.70 -3.19 17.40
N VAL A 6 8.61 -2.37 17.93
CA VAL A 6 9.28 -1.35 17.14
C VAL A 6 10.52 -1.97 16.49
N ILE A 7 10.58 -1.91 15.17
CA ILE A 7 11.72 -2.38 14.40
C ILE A 7 12.49 -1.15 13.91
N ASN A 8 13.72 -1.02 14.33
CA ASN A 8 14.59 0.05 13.87
C ASN A 8 15.29 -0.37 12.57
N ILE A 9 15.05 0.38 11.52
CA ILE A 9 15.68 0.16 10.22
C ILE A 9 16.88 1.10 10.10
N ASN A 10 18.06 0.52 10.02
CA ASN A 10 19.30 1.28 9.95
C ASN A 10 19.71 1.66 8.51
N SER A 11 19.14 0.99 7.53
CA SER A 11 19.47 1.22 6.12
C SER A 11 18.20 1.21 5.27
N PRO A 12 17.86 2.32 4.61
CA PRO A 12 16.71 2.36 3.71
C PRO A 12 16.98 1.56 2.44
N PHE A 13 15.92 1.09 1.80
CA PHE A 13 16.00 0.55 0.45
C PHE A 13 16.03 1.71 -0.57
N LEU A 14 17.11 1.80 -1.32
CA LEU A 14 17.32 2.91 -2.25
C LEU A 14 16.52 2.76 -3.56
N ASP A 15 15.97 1.59 -3.81
CA ASP A 15 15.20 1.27 -5.01
C ASP A 15 13.69 1.45 -4.84
N GLN A 16 13.21 1.92 -3.70
CA GLN A 16 11.80 2.20 -3.45
C GLN A 16 11.39 3.56 -4.05
N LYS A 17 11.46 3.64 -5.37
CA LYS A 17 11.06 4.82 -6.14
C LYS A 17 9.79 4.51 -6.93
N PRO A 18 8.62 4.86 -6.40
CA PRO A 18 7.37 4.61 -7.10
C PRO A 18 7.23 5.51 -8.33
N GLY A 19 6.71 4.94 -9.40
CA GLY A 19 6.30 5.68 -10.59
C GLY A 19 4.82 6.08 -10.52
N THR A 20 4.27 6.50 -11.67
CA THR A 20 2.86 6.93 -11.80
C THR A 20 1.83 5.84 -11.43
N SER A 21 2.24 4.59 -11.46
CA SER A 21 1.39 3.43 -11.12
C SER A 21 1.79 2.76 -9.81
N GLY A 22 2.45 3.49 -8.92
CA GLY A 22 2.94 2.98 -7.65
C GLY A 22 4.29 2.29 -7.76
N LEU A 23 4.66 1.56 -6.72
CA LEU A 23 5.89 0.79 -6.68
C LEU A 23 5.64 -0.62 -7.22
N ARG A 24 6.37 -1.00 -8.26
CA ARG A 24 6.34 -2.36 -8.84
C ARG A 24 7.74 -2.96 -8.83
N LYS A 25 7.87 -4.15 -8.27
CA LYS A 25 9.11 -4.93 -8.21
C LYS A 25 8.77 -6.41 -8.35
N SER A 26 9.78 -7.25 -8.49
CA SER A 26 9.55 -8.68 -8.44
C SER A 26 8.93 -9.10 -7.10
N THR A 27 8.17 -10.19 -7.11
CA THR A 27 7.59 -10.76 -5.90
C THR A 27 8.68 -11.07 -4.88
N LEU A 28 9.80 -11.63 -5.30
CA LEU A 28 10.93 -11.94 -4.42
C LEU A 28 11.51 -10.68 -3.75
N LYS A 29 11.54 -9.55 -4.46
CA LYS A 29 12.00 -8.29 -3.87
C LYS A 29 11.08 -7.83 -2.74
N PHE A 30 9.77 -7.90 -2.95
CA PHE A 30 8.79 -7.55 -1.91
C PHE A 30 8.80 -8.52 -0.72
N GLN A 31 9.36 -9.72 -0.88
CA GLN A 31 9.50 -10.69 0.20
C GLN A 31 10.81 -10.53 0.98
N GLU A 32 11.72 -9.66 0.57
CA GLU A 32 12.87 -9.32 1.39
C GLU A 32 12.43 -8.76 2.75
N GLU A 33 13.20 -9.04 3.77
CA GLU A 33 12.89 -8.64 5.14
C GLU A 33 12.62 -7.13 5.24
N HIS A 34 11.44 -6.77 5.72
CA HIS A 34 10.96 -5.40 5.92
C HIS A 34 10.81 -4.54 4.64
N TYR A 35 10.97 -5.10 3.45
CA TYR A 35 10.85 -4.31 2.22
C TYR A 35 9.46 -3.69 2.06
N LEU A 36 8.42 -4.52 2.18
CA LEU A 36 7.03 -4.04 2.10
C LEU A 36 6.71 -3.08 3.25
N GLU A 37 7.08 -3.46 4.47
CA GLU A 37 6.75 -2.70 5.67
C GLU A 37 7.33 -1.28 5.63
N ILE A 38 8.54 -1.11 5.16
CA ILE A 38 9.19 0.20 5.01
C ILE A 38 8.44 1.07 4.01
N PHE A 39 8.02 0.49 2.89
CA PHE A 39 7.25 1.24 1.88
C PHE A 39 5.86 1.63 2.38
N ILE A 40 5.17 0.72 3.07
CA ILE A 40 3.87 1.00 3.68
C ILE A 40 3.99 2.10 4.76
N GLU A 41 5.01 2.03 5.59
CA GLU A 41 5.29 3.07 6.59
C GLU A 41 5.46 4.44 5.94
N ALA A 42 6.23 4.52 4.86
CA ALA A 42 6.40 5.76 4.10
C ALA A 42 5.09 6.28 3.50
N ILE A 43 4.24 5.39 2.97
CA ILE A 43 2.90 5.73 2.49
C ILE A 43 2.07 6.33 3.62
N LEU A 44 1.99 5.66 4.76
CA LEU A 44 1.15 6.11 5.88
C LEU A 44 1.64 7.44 6.44
N GLN A 45 2.94 7.65 6.53
CA GLN A 45 3.51 8.92 6.96
C GLN A 45 3.23 10.07 5.98
N SER A 46 2.97 9.78 4.72
CA SER A 46 2.60 10.81 3.74
C SER A 46 1.13 11.24 3.83
N LEU A 47 0.31 10.52 4.58
CA LEU A 47 -1.10 10.83 4.75
C LEU A 47 -1.31 11.72 5.98
N GLU A 48 -2.08 12.79 5.80
CA GLU A 48 -2.52 13.65 6.91
C GLU A 48 -3.68 13.00 7.67
N ASP A 49 -3.83 13.30 8.95
CA ASP A 49 -4.94 12.87 9.80
C ASP A 49 -5.14 11.33 9.86
N LEU A 50 -4.06 10.60 9.88
CA LEU A 50 -4.08 9.13 9.87
C LEU A 50 -4.76 8.54 11.11
N LYS A 51 -4.50 9.11 12.30
CA LYS A 51 -5.11 8.66 13.56
C LYS A 51 -6.62 8.86 13.53
N GLY A 52 -7.36 7.81 13.84
CA GLY A 52 -8.83 7.84 13.86
C GLY A 52 -9.46 7.78 12.46
N SER A 53 -8.66 7.60 11.41
CA SER A 53 -9.14 7.58 10.04
C SER A 53 -9.66 6.21 9.59
N THR A 54 -10.20 6.19 8.38
CA THR A 54 -10.60 4.97 7.66
C THR A 54 -9.70 4.81 6.44
N LEU A 55 -9.18 3.60 6.24
CA LEU A 55 -8.41 3.21 5.06
C LEU A 55 -9.04 2.00 4.37
N VAL A 56 -8.89 1.93 3.06
CA VAL A 56 -9.29 0.77 2.25
C VAL A 56 -8.04 0.03 1.81
N VAL A 57 -8.02 -1.29 1.94
CA VAL A 57 -6.87 -2.12 1.55
C VAL A 57 -7.37 -3.34 0.79
N GLY A 58 -6.80 -3.59 -0.36
CA GLY A 58 -7.11 -4.77 -1.16
C GLY A 58 -6.19 -4.88 -2.38
N GLY A 59 -6.42 -5.86 -3.20
CA GLY A 59 -5.60 -6.08 -4.38
C GLY A 59 -6.21 -7.03 -5.40
N ASP A 60 -5.43 -7.42 -6.38
CA ASP A 60 -5.88 -8.30 -7.48
C ASP A 60 -5.76 -9.80 -7.16
N GLY A 61 -5.35 -10.16 -5.94
CA GLY A 61 -5.31 -11.55 -5.50
C GLY A 61 -4.08 -12.33 -5.95
N ARG A 62 -3.05 -11.64 -6.45
CA ARG A 62 -1.80 -12.31 -6.83
C ARG A 62 -1.07 -12.90 -5.64
N TYR A 63 -0.05 -13.71 -5.92
CA TYR A 63 0.80 -14.31 -4.90
C TYR A 63 1.32 -13.26 -3.90
N GLY A 64 1.18 -13.53 -2.62
CA GLY A 64 1.58 -12.61 -1.54
C GLY A 64 0.53 -11.58 -1.15
N ASN A 65 -0.64 -11.55 -1.80
CA ASN A 65 -1.67 -10.53 -1.54
C ASN A 65 -2.20 -10.60 -0.10
N ILE A 66 -2.55 -11.76 0.41
CA ILE A 66 -3.11 -11.94 1.75
C ILE A 66 -2.07 -11.59 2.83
N GLU A 67 -0.86 -12.11 2.70
CA GLU A 67 0.23 -11.86 3.63
C GLU A 67 0.59 -10.37 3.69
N ALA A 68 0.57 -9.70 2.54
CA ALA A 68 0.79 -8.27 2.48
C ALA A 68 -0.32 -7.48 3.17
N ILE A 69 -1.59 -7.86 2.96
CA ILE A 69 -2.74 -7.23 3.64
C ILE A 69 -2.61 -7.37 5.15
N GLU A 70 -2.25 -8.54 5.66
CA GLU A 70 -2.06 -8.77 7.09
C GLU A 70 -1.01 -7.84 7.69
N LYS A 71 0.12 -7.69 7.02
CA LYS A 71 1.18 -6.75 7.43
C LYS A 71 0.71 -5.30 7.41
N ILE A 72 0.01 -4.89 6.36
CA ILE A 72 -0.53 -3.53 6.22
C ILE A 72 -1.51 -3.24 7.35
N VAL A 73 -2.42 -4.16 7.65
CA VAL A 73 -3.39 -4.00 8.74
C VAL A 73 -2.68 -3.81 10.08
N GLN A 74 -1.64 -4.60 10.35
CA GLN A 74 -0.86 -4.46 11.60
C GLN A 74 -0.20 -3.08 11.71
N ILE A 75 0.37 -2.56 10.62
CA ILE A 75 0.98 -1.23 10.59
C ILE A 75 -0.09 -0.15 10.77
N CYS A 76 -1.26 -0.30 10.15
CA CYS A 76 -2.38 0.62 10.33
C CYS A 76 -2.84 0.69 11.79
N ILE A 77 -2.91 -0.45 12.47
CA ILE A 77 -3.24 -0.51 13.90
C ILE A 77 -2.21 0.25 14.74
N ALA A 78 -0.93 0.09 14.44
CA ALA A 78 0.15 0.81 15.11
C ALA A 78 0.02 2.33 14.96
N HIS A 79 -0.45 2.80 13.82
CA HIS A 79 -0.74 4.21 13.55
C HIS A 79 -2.10 4.68 14.06
N LYS A 80 -2.83 3.84 14.80
CA LYS A 80 -4.15 4.17 15.38
C LYS A 80 -5.20 4.52 14.31
N VAL A 81 -5.11 3.90 13.15
CA VAL A 81 -6.19 3.92 12.16
C VAL A 81 -7.43 3.28 12.79
N GLN A 82 -8.57 3.95 12.74
CA GLN A 82 -9.77 3.46 13.42
C GLN A 82 -10.44 2.31 12.69
N LYS A 83 -10.43 2.35 11.36
CA LYS A 83 -11.12 1.36 10.53
C LYS A 83 -10.31 1.05 9.28
N VAL A 84 -10.04 -0.22 9.06
CA VAL A 84 -9.45 -0.71 7.80
C VAL A 84 -10.50 -1.58 7.11
N ILE A 85 -10.88 -1.21 5.90
CA ILE A 85 -11.85 -1.94 5.09
C ILE A 85 -11.08 -2.88 4.17
N VAL A 86 -11.24 -4.17 4.39
CA VAL A 86 -10.67 -5.22 3.55
C VAL A 86 -11.81 -6.02 2.94
N PRO A 87 -11.99 -6.01 1.62
CA PRO A 87 -13.04 -6.80 0.98
C PRO A 87 -12.83 -8.30 1.15
N LYS A 88 -13.87 -9.05 0.88
CA LYS A 88 -13.82 -10.51 0.94
C LYS A 88 -12.65 -11.05 0.11
N TYR A 89 -11.88 -11.94 0.71
CA TYR A 89 -10.64 -12.52 0.13
C TYR A 89 -9.56 -11.48 -0.22
N GLY A 90 -9.67 -10.26 0.26
CA GLY A 90 -8.72 -9.19 -0.10
C GLY A 90 -8.79 -8.75 -1.56
N LEU A 91 -9.87 -9.08 -2.29
CA LEU A 91 -10.01 -8.80 -3.70
C LEU A 91 -10.66 -7.44 -3.95
N LEU A 92 -9.96 -6.58 -4.66
CA LEU A 92 -10.42 -5.23 -4.94
C LEU A 92 -9.73 -4.67 -6.19
N SER A 93 -10.53 -4.23 -7.14
CA SER A 93 -10.02 -3.53 -8.33
C SER A 93 -9.71 -2.06 -8.02
N THR A 94 -8.92 -1.43 -8.86
CA THR A 94 -8.62 0.01 -8.73
C THR A 94 -9.89 0.87 -8.78
N PRO A 95 -10.83 0.69 -9.72
CA PRO A 95 -12.08 1.47 -9.72
C PRO A 95 -12.93 1.22 -8.48
N ALA A 96 -13.02 -0.02 -8.01
CA ALA A 96 -13.77 -0.36 -6.81
C ALA A 96 -13.15 0.28 -5.55
N THR A 97 -11.83 0.34 -5.49
CA THR A 97 -11.12 1.04 -4.40
C THR A 97 -11.48 2.51 -4.39
N SER A 98 -11.41 3.19 -5.53
CA SER A 98 -11.77 4.61 -5.64
C SER A 98 -13.22 4.86 -5.24
N HIS A 99 -14.13 3.96 -5.61
CA HIS A 99 -15.54 4.02 -5.20
C HIS A 99 -15.69 3.88 -3.68
N LEU A 100 -15.04 2.89 -3.07
CA LEU A 100 -15.11 2.66 -1.62
C LEU A 100 -14.50 3.82 -0.83
N ILE A 101 -13.40 4.40 -1.29
CA ILE A 101 -12.80 5.57 -0.63
C ILE A 101 -13.83 6.70 -0.52
N ARG A 102 -14.53 7.00 -1.60
CA ARG A 102 -15.55 8.05 -1.60
C ARG A 102 -16.78 7.67 -0.76
N LYS A 103 -17.28 6.44 -0.93
CA LYS A 103 -18.48 5.95 -0.22
C LYS A 103 -18.27 5.91 1.30
N GLU A 104 -17.14 5.41 1.74
CA GLU A 104 -16.84 5.22 3.18
C GLU A 104 -16.14 6.44 3.80
N LYS A 105 -15.93 7.49 3.03
CA LYS A 105 -15.18 8.70 3.44
C LYS A 105 -13.80 8.35 4.01
N ALA A 106 -13.15 7.37 3.38
CA ALA A 106 -11.80 6.99 3.74
C ALA A 106 -10.80 8.08 3.30
N ILE A 107 -9.70 8.21 4.04
CA ILE A 107 -8.64 9.15 3.67
C ILE A 107 -7.80 8.66 2.49
N GLY A 108 -7.83 7.38 2.23
CA GLY A 108 -7.13 6.77 1.11
C GLY A 108 -7.33 5.26 1.06
N GLY A 109 -6.69 4.65 0.09
CA GLY A 109 -6.70 3.20 -0.09
C GLY A 109 -5.38 2.70 -0.63
N ILE A 110 -4.97 1.54 -0.18
CA ILE A 110 -3.77 0.85 -0.64
C ILE A 110 -4.20 -0.30 -1.53
N ILE A 111 -3.70 -0.32 -2.76
CA ILE A 111 -4.03 -1.33 -3.76
C ILE A 111 -2.78 -2.16 -4.08
N LEU A 112 -2.89 -3.47 -3.87
CA LEU A 112 -1.83 -4.43 -4.15
C LEU A 112 -2.04 -5.00 -5.55
N SER A 113 -1.36 -4.41 -6.53
CA SER A 113 -1.48 -4.80 -7.93
C SER A 113 -0.26 -4.36 -8.73
N ALA A 114 0.19 -5.19 -9.64
CA ALA A 114 1.15 -4.81 -10.67
C ALA A 114 0.49 -4.85 -12.07
N SER A 115 -0.81 -4.58 -12.11
CA SER A 115 -1.62 -4.52 -13.33
C SER A 115 -1.54 -5.82 -14.15
N HIS A 116 -1.16 -5.74 -15.42
CA HIS A 116 -1.04 -6.91 -16.32
C HIS A 116 0.30 -7.65 -16.19
N ASN A 117 1.22 -7.19 -15.34
CA ASN A 117 2.46 -7.93 -15.09
C ASN A 117 2.14 -9.29 -14.45
N PRO A 118 2.86 -10.36 -14.83
CA PRO A 118 2.57 -11.69 -14.31
C PRO A 118 2.69 -11.74 -12.79
N GLY A 119 1.75 -12.44 -12.15
CA GLY A 119 1.80 -12.75 -10.72
C GLY A 119 2.59 -14.04 -10.47
N GLY A 120 2.67 -14.44 -9.21
CA GLY A 120 3.36 -15.64 -8.77
C GLY A 120 4.71 -15.36 -8.12
N ILE A 121 5.33 -16.42 -7.61
CA ILE A 121 6.62 -16.30 -6.92
C ILE A 121 7.73 -15.74 -7.83
N ASP A 122 7.69 -16.08 -9.10
CA ASP A 122 8.63 -15.60 -10.11
C ASP A 122 8.10 -14.39 -10.90
N GLY A 123 6.97 -13.88 -10.50
CA GLY A 123 6.33 -12.72 -11.13
C GLY A 123 6.61 -11.41 -10.40
N ASP A 124 5.69 -10.48 -10.57
CA ASP A 124 5.77 -9.14 -10.01
C ASP A 124 4.71 -8.89 -8.94
N PHE A 125 5.00 -7.92 -8.10
CA PHE A 125 4.12 -7.40 -7.07
C PHE A 125 4.11 -5.87 -7.15
N GLY A 126 3.05 -5.25 -6.70
CA GLY A 126 2.96 -3.79 -6.72
C GLY A 126 2.09 -3.24 -5.62
N VAL A 127 2.41 -2.01 -5.22
CA VAL A 127 1.67 -1.25 -4.21
C VAL A 127 1.37 0.14 -4.76
N LYS A 128 0.10 0.53 -4.71
CA LYS A 128 -0.38 1.85 -5.12
C LYS A 128 -1.13 2.52 -3.98
N LEU A 129 -1.11 3.83 -3.95
CA LEU A 129 -1.92 4.64 -3.04
C LEU A 129 -2.92 5.48 -3.83
N ASN A 130 -4.21 5.34 -3.50
CA ASN A 130 -5.25 6.28 -3.90
C ASN A 130 -5.59 7.19 -2.72
N ILE A 131 -5.76 8.48 -2.98
CA ILE A 131 -6.13 9.46 -1.95
C ILE A 131 -7.64 9.65 -1.83
N SER A 132 -8.09 10.50 -0.93
CA SER A 132 -9.49 10.66 -0.53
C SER A 132 -10.47 10.99 -1.67
N ASN A 133 -10.01 11.61 -2.75
CA ASN A 133 -10.84 11.84 -3.94
C ASN A 133 -10.92 10.62 -4.88
N GLY A 134 -10.25 9.52 -4.53
CA GLY A 134 -10.18 8.29 -5.32
C GLY A 134 -9.14 8.33 -6.44
N CYS A 135 -8.33 9.37 -6.53
CA CYS A 135 -7.24 9.47 -7.50
C CYS A 135 -5.96 8.80 -6.98
N LEU A 136 -5.11 8.37 -7.90
CA LEU A 136 -3.79 7.90 -7.54
C LEU A 136 -2.94 9.07 -7.03
N LEU A 137 -2.23 8.83 -5.93
CA LEU A 137 -1.26 9.79 -5.44
C LEU A 137 0.07 9.58 -6.17
N TYR A 138 0.54 10.63 -6.79
CA TYR A 138 1.91 10.69 -7.30
C TYR A 138 2.83 11.07 -6.15
N THR A 139 3.95 10.38 -6.05
CA THR A 139 5.02 10.75 -5.14
C THR A 139 5.80 11.95 -5.69
N SER A 140 6.61 12.57 -4.85
CA SER A 140 7.49 13.67 -5.29
C SER A 140 8.33 13.30 -6.50
N ASP A 141 8.84 12.07 -6.56
CA ASP A 141 9.65 11.60 -7.68
C ASP A 141 8.85 11.52 -8.98
N ALA A 142 7.61 11.08 -8.92
CA ALA A 142 6.74 11.05 -10.08
C ALA A 142 6.35 12.46 -10.54
N ALA A 143 6.23 13.41 -9.63
CA ALA A 143 6.01 14.81 -9.96
C ALA A 143 7.26 15.42 -10.61
N ASP A 144 8.44 15.07 -10.15
CA ASP A 144 9.71 15.51 -10.74
C ASP A 144 9.89 14.94 -12.15
N ASP A 145 9.54 13.67 -12.36
CA ASP A 145 9.56 13.06 -13.68
C ASP A 145 8.61 13.76 -14.67
N SER A 146 7.51 14.32 -14.19
CA SER A 146 6.56 15.05 -15.02
C SER A 146 7.06 16.45 -15.41
N LEU A 147 8.08 16.95 -14.73
CA LEU A 147 8.71 18.25 -15.02
C LEU A 147 9.88 18.15 -16.00
N VAL A 148 10.24 16.95 -16.39
CA VAL A 148 11.35 16.70 -17.30
C VAL A 148 10.88 16.71 -18.79
#